data_a1aff64897f173e2787d3205fba84b67
#
_entry.id   a1aff64897f173e2787d3205fba84b67
#
_cell.length_a   1.000
_cell.length_b   1.000
_cell.length_c   1.000
_cell.angle_alpha   90.00
_cell.angle_beta   90.00
_cell.angle_gamma   90.00
#
_symmetry.space_group_name_H-M   'P 1'
#
loop_
_entity.id
_entity.type
_entity.pdbx_description
1 polymer ?
#
loop_
_entity_poly.entity_id
_entity_poly.type
_entity_poly.pdbx_seq_one_letter_code
_entity_poly.pdbx_strand_id
1 'polypeptide(L)'
;MNSDFYEGLDEEKRQVFDETLTEAMAWLYDAVEEENAEIRAAIEESGETTFVEPDVAAFREAARPVVEAYAADNCRADLLEDIDAVNVSSTK
;
A
#
# COMPACT_ATOMS: atom_id res chain seq x y z
N MET A 1 16.99 2.35 6.71
CA MET A 1 18.35 2.92 6.58
C MET A 1 18.67 3.75 7.81
N ASN A 2 19.92 3.72 8.25
CA ASN A 2 20.36 4.52 9.39
C ASN A 2 20.40 6.02 9.01
N SER A 3 19.76 6.86 9.82
CA SER A 3 19.71 8.31 9.60
C SER A 3 21.09 8.95 9.58
N ASP A 4 22.01 8.53 10.45
CA ASP A 4 23.36 9.05 10.51
C ASP A 4 24.14 8.81 9.21
N PHE A 5 23.92 7.66 8.56
CA PHE A 5 24.51 7.34 7.29
C PHE A 5 23.99 8.29 6.19
N TYR A 6 22.68 8.46 6.12
CA TYR A 6 22.04 9.32 5.14
C TYR A 6 22.42 10.80 5.31
N GLU A 7 22.38 11.30 6.53
CA GLU A 7 22.77 12.68 6.88
C GLU A 7 24.26 12.95 6.67
N GLY A 8 25.09 11.89 6.79
CA GLY A 8 26.53 11.98 6.54
C GLY A 8 26.93 12.08 5.07
N LEU A 9 26.00 11.84 4.13
CA LEU A 9 26.24 12.02 2.71
C LEU A 9 26.28 13.51 2.36
N ASP A 10 27.16 13.90 1.42
CA ASP A 10 27.10 15.24 0.87
C ASP A 10 25.83 15.44 0.02
N GLU A 11 25.47 16.67 -0.27
CA GLU A 11 24.21 17.00 -0.95
C GLU A 11 24.10 16.35 -2.34
N GLU A 12 25.18 16.31 -3.10
CA GLU A 12 25.23 15.70 -4.42
C GLU A 12 24.96 14.19 -4.36
N LYS A 13 25.62 13.49 -3.43
CA LYS A 13 25.42 12.05 -3.22
C LYS A 13 24.03 11.75 -2.68
N ARG A 14 23.48 12.59 -1.81
CA ARG A 14 22.13 12.45 -1.27
C ARG A 14 21.09 12.59 -2.38
N GLN A 15 21.27 13.53 -3.30
CA GLN A 15 20.39 13.69 -4.45
C GLN A 15 20.40 12.46 -5.35
N VAL A 16 21.58 11.95 -5.71
CA VAL A 16 21.71 10.71 -6.51
C VAL A 16 21.05 9.53 -5.81
N PHE A 17 21.25 9.42 -4.51
CA PHE A 17 20.62 8.37 -3.70
C PHE A 17 19.09 8.44 -3.75
N ASP A 18 18.53 9.62 -3.52
CA ASP A 18 17.07 9.83 -3.51
C ASP A 18 16.44 9.56 -4.88
N GLU A 19 17.05 10.05 -5.95
CA GLU A 19 16.59 9.80 -7.32
C GLU A 19 16.64 8.32 -7.67
N THR A 20 17.74 7.65 -7.35
CA THR A 20 17.90 6.20 -7.60
C THR A 20 16.90 5.38 -6.82
N LEU A 21 16.67 5.72 -5.56
CA LEU A 21 15.67 5.05 -4.72
C LEU A 21 14.25 5.24 -5.28
N THR A 22 13.92 6.44 -5.71
CA THR A 22 12.61 6.74 -6.30
C THR A 22 12.37 5.92 -7.57
N GLU A 23 13.34 5.85 -8.46
CA GLU A 23 13.26 5.04 -9.68
C GLU A 23 13.16 3.53 -9.38
N ALA A 24 13.98 3.05 -8.44
CA ALA A 24 13.96 1.65 -8.03
C ALA A 24 12.63 1.24 -7.41
N MET A 25 12.04 2.10 -6.58
CA MET A 25 10.75 1.85 -5.96
C MET A 25 9.61 1.86 -6.99
N ALA A 26 9.62 2.78 -7.96
CA ALA A 26 8.64 2.79 -9.04
C ALA A 26 8.71 1.50 -9.88
N TRP A 27 9.92 1.08 -10.24
CA TRP A 27 10.12 -0.19 -10.92
C TRP A 27 9.64 -1.39 -10.11
N LEU A 28 9.91 -1.39 -8.81
CA LEU A 28 9.49 -2.47 -7.90
C LEU A 28 7.97 -2.61 -7.85
N TYR A 29 7.25 -1.50 -7.73
CA TYR A 29 5.79 -1.52 -7.71
C TYR A 29 5.21 -2.11 -9.00
N ASP A 30 5.71 -1.68 -10.15
CA ASP A 30 5.26 -2.20 -11.44
C ASP A 30 5.58 -3.69 -11.60
N ALA A 31 6.78 -4.10 -11.21
CA ALA A 31 7.22 -5.50 -11.28
C ALA A 31 6.38 -6.41 -10.37
N VAL A 32 6.05 -5.96 -9.17
CA VAL A 32 5.21 -6.72 -8.23
C VAL A 32 3.78 -6.85 -8.74
N GLU A 33 3.20 -5.79 -9.30
CA GLU A 33 1.86 -5.85 -9.90
C GLU A 33 1.80 -6.84 -11.07
N GLU A 34 2.79 -6.79 -11.95
CA GLU A 34 2.89 -7.71 -13.09
C GLU A 34 3.03 -9.16 -12.62
N GLU A 35 3.94 -9.43 -11.70
CA GLU A 35 4.15 -10.78 -11.13
C GLU A 35 2.89 -11.31 -10.43
N ASN A 36 2.22 -10.47 -9.66
CA ASN A 36 0.97 -10.84 -8.99
C ASN A 36 -0.13 -11.19 -10.00
N ALA A 37 -0.24 -10.45 -11.09
CA ALA A 37 -1.21 -10.73 -12.15
C ALA A 37 -0.91 -12.07 -12.85
N GLU A 38 0.35 -12.36 -13.12
CA GLU A 38 0.79 -13.65 -13.71
C GLU A 38 0.51 -14.82 -12.78
N ILE A 39 0.83 -14.69 -11.50
CA ILE A 39 0.57 -15.72 -10.48
C ILE A 39 -0.93 -15.95 -10.33
N ARG A 40 -1.72 -14.90 -10.29
CA ARG A 40 -3.17 -15.00 -10.23
C ARG A 40 -3.73 -15.76 -11.43
N ALA A 41 -3.29 -15.41 -12.63
CA ALA A 41 -3.70 -16.10 -13.85
C ALA A 41 -3.33 -17.59 -13.83
N ALA A 42 -2.14 -17.93 -13.35
CA ALA A 42 -1.70 -19.31 -13.22
C ALA A 42 -2.56 -20.10 -12.21
N ILE A 43 -2.95 -19.50 -11.10
CA ILE A 43 -3.84 -20.11 -10.11
C ILE A 43 -5.23 -20.34 -10.69
N GLU A 44 -5.78 -19.37 -11.42
CA GLU A 44 -7.08 -19.52 -12.10
C GLU A 44 -7.04 -20.63 -13.15
N GLU A 45 -5.97 -20.71 -13.92
CA GLU A 45 -5.79 -21.73 -14.95
C GLU A 45 -5.67 -23.14 -14.36
N SER A 46 -5.08 -23.29 -13.18
CA SER A 46 -4.98 -24.57 -12.49
C SER A 46 -6.32 -25.21 -12.14
N GLY A 47 -7.34 -24.36 -11.93
CA GLY A 47 -8.70 -24.80 -11.57
C GLY A 47 -8.85 -25.35 -10.14
N GLU A 48 -7.76 -25.35 -9.36
CA GLU A 48 -7.78 -25.87 -7.98
C GLU A 48 -8.32 -24.85 -6.97
N THR A 49 -8.26 -23.57 -7.30
CA THR A 49 -8.69 -22.48 -6.43
C THR A 49 -9.63 -21.54 -7.17
N THR A 50 -10.70 -21.14 -6.53
CA THR A 50 -11.67 -20.18 -7.07
C THR A 50 -11.45 -18.81 -6.43
N PHE A 51 -11.29 -17.79 -7.26
CA PHE A 51 -11.29 -16.41 -6.79
C PHE A 51 -12.71 -15.88 -6.68
N VAL A 52 -13.05 -15.35 -5.53
CA VAL A 52 -14.34 -14.73 -5.26
C VAL A 52 -14.15 -13.23 -5.14
N GLU A 53 -14.95 -12.46 -5.85
CA GLU A 53 -14.98 -11.02 -5.67
C GLU A 53 -15.98 -10.65 -4.58
N PRO A 54 -15.51 -10.25 -3.38
CA PRO A 54 -16.41 -9.89 -2.30
C PRO A 54 -16.96 -8.48 -2.48
N ASP A 55 -18.09 -8.20 -1.86
CA ASP A 55 -18.58 -6.83 -1.71
C ASP A 55 -17.73 -6.12 -0.65
N VAL A 56 -16.65 -5.49 -1.09
CA VAL A 56 -15.70 -4.77 -0.24
C VAL A 56 -16.38 -3.64 0.53
N ALA A 57 -17.35 -2.97 -0.08
CA ALA A 57 -18.08 -1.88 0.57
C ALA A 57 -18.87 -2.38 1.77
N ALA A 58 -19.57 -3.51 1.64
CA ALA A 58 -20.30 -4.12 2.74
C ALA A 58 -19.38 -4.54 3.90
N PHE A 59 -18.22 -5.12 3.58
CA PHE A 59 -17.23 -5.48 4.60
C PHE A 59 -16.66 -4.25 5.31
N ARG A 60 -16.36 -3.19 4.60
CA ARG A 60 -15.90 -1.91 5.19
C ARG A 60 -16.95 -1.32 6.11
N GLU A 61 -18.19 -1.30 5.69
CA GLU A 61 -19.29 -0.78 6.49
C GLU A 61 -19.47 -1.59 7.79
N ALA A 62 -19.43 -2.91 7.70
CA ALA A 62 -19.53 -3.79 8.88
C ALA A 62 -18.34 -3.63 9.84
N ALA A 63 -17.12 -3.41 9.33
CA ALA A 63 -15.93 -3.24 10.14
C ALA A 63 -15.76 -1.82 10.70
N ARG A 64 -16.41 -0.82 10.13
CA ARG A 64 -16.22 0.58 10.46
C ARG A 64 -16.40 0.91 11.96
N PRO A 65 -17.43 0.43 12.66
CA PRO A 65 -17.57 0.72 14.09
C PRO A 65 -16.37 0.28 14.94
N VAL A 66 -15.75 -0.84 14.58
CA VAL A 66 -14.55 -1.35 15.28
C VAL A 66 -13.34 -0.45 15.02
N VAL A 67 -13.15 -0.04 13.78
CA VAL A 67 -12.03 0.84 13.38
C VAL A 67 -12.17 2.22 14.03
N GLU A 68 -13.36 2.80 14.03
CA GLU A 68 -13.64 4.09 14.65
C GLU A 68 -13.43 4.06 16.17
N ALA A 69 -13.89 3.01 16.85
CA ALA A 69 -13.67 2.83 18.27
C ALA A 69 -12.18 2.73 18.60
N TYR A 70 -11.43 1.95 17.84
CA TYR A 70 -9.99 1.83 18.03
C TYR A 70 -9.26 3.17 17.79
N ALA A 71 -9.60 3.87 16.74
CA ALA A 71 -9.00 5.16 16.41
C ALA A 71 -9.28 6.22 17.50
N ALA A 72 -10.50 6.24 18.03
CA ALA A 72 -10.88 7.14 19.12
C ALA A 72 -10.10 6.82 20.41
N ASP A 73 -10.01 5.54 20.79
CA ASP A 73 -9.30 5.10 21.99
C ASP A 73 -7.80 5.39 21.94
N ASN A 74 -7.22 5.45 20.75
CA ASN A 74 -5.79 5.71 20.54
C ASN A 74 -5.47 7.14 20.05
N CYS A 75 -6.44 8.05 20.08
CA CYS A 75 -6.30 9.44 19.61
C CYS A 75 -5.80 9.53 18.15
N ARG A 76 -6.32 8.66 17.27
CA ARG A 76 -5.91 8.53 15.86
C ARG A 76 -7.04 8.75 14.87
N ALA A 77 -8.08 9.45 15.28
CA ALA A 77 -9.22 9.76 14.40
C ALA A 77 -8.80 10.58 13.16
N ASP A 78 -7.81 11.45 13.31
CA ASP A 78 -7.20 12.22 12.22
C ASP A 78 -6.61 11.34 11.13
N LEU A 79 -5.87 10.29 11.51
CA LEU A 79 -5.30 9.32 10.56
C LEU A 79 -6.37 8.53 9.81
N LEU A 80 -7.48 8.25 10.44
CA LEU A 80 -8.59 7.55 9.80
C LEU A 80 -9.21 8.38 8.69
N GLU A 81 -9.37 9.68 8.90
CA GLU A 81 -9.84 10.62 7.88
C GLU A 81 -8.88 10.68 6.68
N ASP A 82 -7.57 10.75 6.95
CA ASP A 82 -6.55 10.75 5.91
C ASP A 82 -6.55 9.45 5.08
N ILE A 83 -6.69 8.31 5.75
CA ILE A 83 -6.79 7.00 5.09
C ILE A 83 -8.05 6.91 4.22
N ASP A 84 -9.18 7.37 4.72
CA ASP A 84 -10.42 7.37 3.97
C ASP A 84 -10.33 8.26 2.71
N ALA A 85 -9.69 9.42 2.82
CA ALA A 85 -9.47 10.32 1.69
C ALA A 85 -8.64 9.67 0.57
N VAL A 86 -7.58 8.94 0.93
CA VAL A 86 -6.74 8.19 -0.02
C VAL A 86 -7.53 7.04 -0.65
N ASN A 87 -8.27 6.29 0.14
CA ASN A 87 -9.07 5.16 -0.35
C ASN A 87 -10.15 5.59 -1.36
N VAL A 88 -10.79 6.72 -1.15
CA VAL A 88 -11.76 7.28 -2.10
C VAL A 88 -11.10 7.64 -3.43
N SER A 89 -9.87 8.18 -3.40
CA SER A 89 -9.14 8.54 -4.61
C SER A 89 -8.59 7.34 -5.39
N SER A 90 -8.34 6.22 -4.72
CA SER A 90 -7.80 4.99 -5.32
C SER A 90 -8.87 3.98 -5.74
N THR A 91 -10.12 4.18 -5.38
CA THR A 91 -11.24 3.31 -5.78
C THR A 91 -11.68 3.69 -7.21
N LYS A 92 -11.18 2.98 -8.15
CA LYS A 92 -11.65 3.04 -9.54
C LYS A 92 -12.53 1.85 -9.86
#